data_caab57d0032eb7ac448dcdf6281c01aa
#
_entry.id   caab57d0032eb7ac448dcdf6281c01aa
#
_cell.length_a   1.000
_cell.length_b   1.000
_cell.length_c   1.000
_cell.angle_alpha   90.00
_cell.angle_beta   90.00
_cell.angle_gamma   90.00
#
_symmetry.space_group_name_H-M   'P 1'
#
loop_
_entity.id
_entity.type
_entity.pdbx_description
1 polymer ?
#
loop_
_entity_poly.entity_id
_entity_poly.type
_entity_poly.pdbx_seq_one_letter_code
_entity_poly.pdbx_strand_id
1 'polypeptide(L)'
;ILKDLEFIKCEKHFVDHHYAHVLSCWPIVDNTDIDFVFDGFGDEEKIHSLFKKGNLLKDIKNDYSSLGNILIELGKNINLQGMGLDMAGKLMALQSLGKNNEKYIDYAKNLDIKSLKEVWWPDKWNEITNNENHINYLKTAHYITEQIYLKYFKSKAYMNDKISYSGGIAQNIVINTILKNYFPKLSIPPHCADEGLSL
;
A
#
# COMPACT_ATOMS: atom_id res chain seq x y z
N ILE A 1 -13.89 21.79 6.45
CA ILE A 1 -12.47 22.22 6.67
C ILE A 1 -12.15 23.44 5.79
N LEU A 2 -12.40 23.43 4.47
CA LEU A 2 -12.06 24.57 3.61
C LEU A 2 -12.87 25.84 3.92
N LYS A 3 -14.15 25.72 4.29
CA LYS A 3 -14.99 26.86 4.71
C LYS A 3 -14.47 27.53 5.98
N ASP A 4 -13.86 26.76 6.88
CA ASP A 4 -13.33 27.27 8.15
C ASP A 4 -12.03 28.07 7.97
N LEU A 5 -11.40 28.03 6.80
CA LEU A 5 -10.19 28.78 6.47
C LEU A 5 -10.45 30.09 5.70
N GLU A 6 -11.69 30.43 5.39
CA GLU A 6 -12.03 31.65 4.61
C GLU A 6 -11.64 32.95 5.35
N PHE A 7 -11.59 32.92 6.68
CA PHE A 7 -11.19 34.09 7.48
C PHE A 7 -9.66 34.30 7.55
N ILE A 8 -8.86 33.33 7.11
CA ILE A 8 -7.41 33.47 7.10
C ILE A 8 -6.99 34.25 5.85
N LYS A 9 -6.58 35.50 6.05
CA LYS A 9 -6.05 36.39 4.99
C LYS A 9 -4.59 36.05 4.68
N CYS A 10 -4.34 34.91 4.03
CA CYS A 10 -3.03 34.54 3.53
C CYS A 10 -3.15 33.95 2.13
N GLU A 11 -2.05 33.92 1.40
CA GLU A 11 -1.96 33.16 0.16
C GLU A 11 -2.10 31.67 0.46
N LYS A 12 -2.95 30.99 -0.31
CA LYS A 12 -3.26 29.56 -0.11
C LYS A 12 -2.79 28.79 -1.32
N HIS A 13 -1.95 27.79 -1.09
CA HIS A 13 -1.50 26.87 -2.11
C HIS A 13 -2.08 25.48 -1.82
N PHE A 14 -2.69 24.86 -2.83
CA PHE A 14 -3.21 23.52 -2.74
C PHE A 14 -2.25 22.57 -3.42
N VAL A 15 -1.88 21.52 -2.73
CA VAL A 15 -1.00 20.46 -3.23
C VAL A 15 -1.80 19.17 -3.26
N ASP A 16 -1.73 18.42 -4.37
CA ASP A 16 -2.34 17.08 -4.47
C ASP A 16 -1.82 16.19 -3.36
N HIS A 17 -2.69 15.41 -2.72
CA HIS A 17 -2.37 14.56 -1.57
C HIS A 17 -1.21 13.61 -1.85
N HIS A 18 -1.24 12.89 -2.98
CA HIS A 18 -0.16 11.99 -3.33
C HIS A 18 1.14 12.72 -3.69
N TYR A 19 1.04 13.91 -4.27
CA TYR A 19 2.23 14.72 -4.51
C TYR A 19 2.83 15.26 -3.21
N ALA A 20 2.01 15.56 -2.21
CA ALA A 20 2.48 15.92 -0.88
C ALA A 20 3.28 14.76 -0.23
N HIS A 21 2.86 13.50 -0.41
CA HIS A 21 3.65 12.33 -0.01
C HIS A 21 5.02 12.27 -0.70
N VAL A 22 5.11 12.63 -1.99
CA VAL A 22 6.41 12.71 -2.69
C VAL A 22 7.28 13.80 -2.07
N LEU A 23 6.70 15.00 -1.85
CA LEU A 23 7.42 16.13 -1.27
C LEU A 23 7.94 15.83 0.14
N SER A 24 7.17 15.12 0.96
CA SER A 24 7.57 14.73 2.32
C SER A 24 8.79 13.79 2.35
N CYS A 25 9.07 13.08 1.25
CA CYS A 25 10.25 12.24 1.13
C CYS A 25 11.55 13.04 0.86
N TRP A 26 11.47 14.20 0.22
CA TRP A 26 12.63 14.95 -0.27
C TRP A 26 13.66 15.36 0.80
N PRO A 27 13.29 15.70 2.03
CA PRO A 27 14.28 15.99 3.07
C PRO A 27 15.19 14.81 3.42
N ILE A 28 14.74 13.57 3.11
CA ILE A 28 15.46 12.33 3.43
C ILE A 28 16.08 11.70 2.19
N VAL A 29 15.45 11.87 1.03
CA VAL A 29 15.84 11.21 -0.22
C VAL A 29 15.95 12.23 -1.34
N ASP A 30 17.15 12.74 -1.53
CA ASP A 30 17.42 13.65 -2.63
C ASP A 30 17.34 12.98 -4.00
N ASN A 31 16.72 13.65 -4.96
CA ASN A 31 16.76 13.31 -6.38
C ASN A 31 16.38 11.86 -6.67
N THR A 32 15.16 11.48 -6.32
CA THR A 32 14.59 10.19 -6.70
C THR A 32 14.41 10.08 -8.22
N ASP A 33 14.66 8.90 -8.75
CA ASP A 33 14.36 8.58 -10.14
C ASP A 33 12.86 8.29 -10.29
N ILE A 34 12.28 7.60 -9.31
CA ILE A 34 10.88 7.17 -9.29
C ILE A 34 10.34 7.24 -7.86
N ASP A 35 9.11 7.76 -7.74
CA ASP A 35 8.38 7.83 -6.47
C ASP A 35 7.09 7.01 -6.58
N PHE A 36 6.91 6.06 -5.67
CA PHE A 36 5.70 5.28 -5.52
C PHE A 36 4.93 5.78 -4.31
N VAL A 37 3.66 6.13 -4.53
CA VAL A 37 2.72 6.47 -3.45
C VAL A 37 1.59 5.47 -3.46
N PHE A 38 1.42 4.74 -2.35
CA PHE A 38 0.30 3.83 -2.15
C PHE A 38 -0.42 4.19 -0.86
N ASP A 39 -1.67 4.56 -0.99
CA ASP A 39 -2.44 5.02 0.14
C ASP A 39 -3.83 4.37 0.22
N GLY A 40 -4.51 4.57 1.34
CA GLY A 40 -5.90 4.18 1.53
C GLY A 40 -6.83 5.02 0.66
N PHE A 41 -6.62 6.35 0.71
CA PHE A 41 -7.36 7.36 -0.03
C PHE A 41 -6.52 8.61 -0.24
N GLY A 42 -6.49 9.12 -1.47
CA GLY A 42 -6.00 10.45 -1.81
C GLY A 42 -7.06 11.28 -2.51
N ASP A 43 -6.69 12.46 -2.98
CA ASP A 43 -7.57 13.33 -3.76
C ASP A 43 -8.16 12.59 -4.96
N GLU A 44 -9.44 12.84 -5.27
CA GLU A 44 -10.17 12.20 -6.36
C GLU A 44 -10.18 10.66 -6.26
N GLU A 45 -10.18 10.11 -5.04
CA GLU A 45 -10.17 8.68 -4.77
C GLU A 45 -8.92 7.94 -5.28
N LYS A 46 -7.80 8.62 -5.47
CA LYS A 46 -6.54 7.99 -5.84
C LYS A 46 -6.07 7.07 -4.71
N ILE A 47 -5.68 5.86 -5.05
CA ILE A 47 -5.11 4.87 -4.12
C ILE A 47 -3.65 4.57 -4.41
N HIS A 48 -3.20 4.92 -5.61
CA HIS A 48 -1.81 4.75 -6.02
C HIS A 48 -1.44 5.81 -7.05
N SER A 49 -0.25 6.39 -6.89
CA SER A 49 0.37 7.26 -7.89
C SER A 49 1.84 6.91 -8.10
N LEU A 50 2.27 7.08 -9.33
CA LEU A 50 3.65 6.89 -9.76
C LEU A 50 4.16 8.21 -10.32
N PHE A 51 5.26 8.71 -9.77
CA PHE A 51 5.92 9.91 -10.26
C PHE A 51 7.34 9.57 -10.78
N LYS A 52 7.81 10.35 -11.72
CA LYS A 52 9.18 10.29 -12.23
C LYS A 52 9.75 11.69 -12.24
N LYS A 53 10.79 11.93 -11.42
CA LYS A 53 11.39 13.26 -11.27
C LYS A 53 10.34 14.33 -10.98
N GLY A 54 9.42 14.05 -10.05
CA GLY A 54 8.35 14.95 -9.63
C GLY A 54 7.16 15.07 -10.59
N ASN A 55 7.18 14.41 -11.75
CA ASN A 55 6.07 14.45 -12.70
C ASN A 55 5.20 13.21 -12.57
N LEU A 56 3.89 13.39 -12.45
CA LEU A 56 2.92 12.29 -12.41
C LEU A 56 2.97 11.51 -13.74
N LEU A 57 3.25 10.22 -13.66
CA LEU A 57 3.21 9.30 -14.81
C LEU A 57 1.91 8.52 -14.88
N LYS A 58 1.38 8.13 -13.72
CA LYS A 58 0.20 7.27 -13.62
C LYS A 58 -0.41 7.39 -12.25
N ASP A 59 -1.74 7.33 -12.22
CA ASP A 59 -2.54 7.10 -11.03
C ASP A 59 -3.47 5.88 -11.21
N ILE A 60 -3.92 5.32 -10.09
CA ILE A 60 -4.98 4.32 -10.03
C ILE A 60 -6.00 4.86 -9.04
N LYS A 61 -7.25 5.01 -9.49
CA LYS A 61 -8.36 5.43 -8.66
C LYS A 61 -9.00 4.23 -7.96
N ASN A 62 -9.69 4.51 -6.87
CA ASN A 62 -10.31 3.49 -6.05
C ASN A 62 -11.45 2.80 -6.81
N ASP A 63 -11.26 1.51 -7.04
CA ASP A 63 -12.27 0.55 -7.44
C ASP A 63 -12.47 -0.52 -6.34
N TYR A 64 -12.30 -0.13 -5.07
CA TYR A 64 -12.28 -1.00 -3.89
C TYR A 64 -11.03 -1.90 -3.77
N SER A 65 -9.95 -1.57 -4.46
CA SER A 65 -8.71 -2.38 -4.45
C SER A 65 -7.59 -1.82 -3.56
N SER A 66 -7.84 -0.74 -2.80
CA SER A 66 -6.87 -0.25 -1.82
C SER A 66 -6.56 -1.30 -0.76
N LEU A 67 -5.30 -1.70 -0.65
CA LEU A 67 -4.87 -2.68 0.35
C LEU A 67 -5.19 -2.23 1.79
N GLY A 68 -5.05 -0.94 2.09
CA GLY A 68 -5.38 -0.39 3.41
C GLY A 68 -6.85 -0.65 3.77
N ASN A 69 -7.76 -0.31 2.88
CA ASN A 69 -9.20 -0.50 3.09
C ASN A 69 -9.57 -1.99 3.18
N ILE A 70 -8.99 -2.83 2.30
CA ILE A 70 -9.18 -4.28 2.35
C ILE A 70 -8.79 -4.84 3.71
N LEU A 71 -7.63 -4.47 4.25
CA LEU A 71 -7.15 -4.95 5.54
C LEU A 71 -8.04 -4.46 6.70
N ILE A 72 -8.54 -3.23 6.64
CA ILE A 72 -9.47 -2.70 7.65
C ILE A 72 -10.79 -3.50 7.64
N GLU A 73 -11.37 -3.73 6.47
CA GLU A 73 -12.60 -4.51 6.33
C GLU A 73 -12.42 -5.95 6.80
N LEU A 74 -11.33 -6.59 6.40
CA LEU A 74 -11.03 -7.95 6.83
C LEU A 74 -10.88 -8.04 8.35
N GLY A 75 -10.16 -7.10 8.97
CA GLY A 75 -10.02 -7.05 10.42
C GLY A 75 -11.37 -6.95 11.15
N LYS A 76 -12.29 -6.14 10.62
CA LYS A 76 -13.67 -6.05 11.14
C LYS A 76 -14.43 -7.37 10.99
N ASN A 77 -14.34 -8.01 9.82
CA ASN A 77 -15.07 -9.25 9.54
C ASN A 77 -14.65 -10.42 10.41
N ILE A 78 -13.38 -10.47 10.83
CA ILE A 78 -12.89 -11.47 11.78
C ILE A 78 -12.93 -11.01 13.26
N ASN A 79 -13.65 -9.92 13.53
CA ASN A 79 -13.87 -9.35 14.87
C ASN A 79 -12.57 -9.01 15.63
N LEU A 80 -11.53 -8.52 14.95
CA LEU A 80 -10.36 -7.99 15.64
C LEU A 80 -10.73 -6.74 16.43
N GLN A 81 -10.29 -6.69 17.69
CA GLN A 81 -10.48 -5.52 18.53
C GLN A 81 -9.47 -4.42 18.15
N GLY A 82 -9.92 -3.17 18.10
CA GLY A 82 -9.08 -1.99 17.86
C GLY A 82 -9.71 -0.99 16.89
N MET A 83 -9.01 0.10 16.67
CA MET A 83 -9.39 1.12 15.66
C MET A 83 -9.00 0.66 14.25
N GLY A 84 -9.62 1.26 13.22
CA GLY A 84 -9.44 0.84 11.82
C GLY A 84 -7.99 0.68 11.39
N LEU A 85 -7.12 1.65 11.71
CA LEU A 85 -5.69 1.59 11.35
C LEU A 85 -4.93 0.47 12.08
N ASP A 86 -5.33 0.09 13.29
CA ASP A 86 -4.70 -1.01 14.03
C ASP A 86 -4.94 -2.37 13.36
N MET A 87 -6.02 -2.49 12.57
CA MET A 87 -6.38 -3.76 11.91
C MET A 87 -5.28 -4.23 10.96
N ALA A 88 -4.74 -3.34 10.15
CA ALA A 88 -3.69 -3.67 9.19
C ALA A 88 -2.43 -4.19 9.91
N GLY A 89 -2.00 -3.54 11.00
CA GLY A 89 -0.86 -3.97 11.81
C GLY A 89 -1.08 -5.34 12.47
N LYS A 90 -2.28 -5.57 13.01
CA LYS A 90 -2.64 -6.87 13.65
C LYS A 90 -2.68 -8.00 12.63
N LEU A 91 -3.27 -7.76 11.44
CA LEU A 91 -3.30 -8.75 10.37
C LEU A 91 -1.88 -9.09 9.87
N MET A 92 -1.03 -8.07 9.74
CA MET A 92 0.39 -8.23 9.43
C MET A 92 1.13 -9.12 10.45
N ALA A 93 0.84 -8.96 11.75
CA ALA A 93 1.43 -9.77 12.79
C ALA A 93 0.91 -11.22 12.75
N LEU A 94 -0.41 -11.39 12.64
CA LEU A 94 -1.07 -12.70 12.63
C LEU A 94 -0.59 -13.60 11.49
N GLN A 95 -0.35 -13.04 10.29
CA GLN A 95 0.11 -13.81 9.15
C GLN A 95 1.44 -14.54 9.39
N SER A 96 2.28 -14.05 10.32
CA SER A 96 3.57 -14.67 10.63
C SER A 96 3.43 -16.07 11.24
N LEU A 97 2.28 -16.39 11.80
CA LEU A 97 1.97 -17.68 12.41
C LEU A 97 1.39 -18.70 11.42
N GLY A 98 1.10 -18.28 10.19
CA GLY A 98 0.45 -19.12 9.18
C GLY A 98 1.43 -19.85 8.27
N LYS A 99 0.86 -20.76 7.46
CA LYS A 99 1.54 -21.48 6.38
C LYS A 99 0.91 -21.11 5.04
N ASN A 100 1.69 -21.11 3.98
CA ASN A 100 1.20 -20.86 2.63
C ASN A 100 0.34 -22.02 2.10
N ASN A 101 -0.69 -21.68 1.33
CA ASN A 101 -1.48 -22.65 0.57
C ASN A 101 -1.09 -22.56 -0.92
N GLU A 102 -0.43 -23.62 -1.41
CA GLU A 102 0.10 -23.67 -2.78
C GLU A 102 -1.00 -23.59 -3.86
N LYS A 103 -2.16 -24.19 -3.61
CA LYS A 103 -3.29 -24.12 -4.55
C LYS A 103 -3.79 -22.71 -4.75
N TYR A 104 -3.83 -21.93 -3.65
CA TYR A 104 -4.24 -20.54 -3.73
C TYR A 104 -3.17 -19.65 -4.39
N ILE A 105 -1.91 -19.91 -4.13
CA ILE A 105 -0.80 -19.24 -4.82
C ILE A 105 -0.89 -19.49 -6.33
N ASP A 106 -1.13 -20.71 -6.76
CA ASP A 106 -1.29 -21.06 -8.18
C ASP A 106 -2.47 -20.36 -8.83
N TYR A 107 -3.60 -20.28 -8.15
CA TYR A 107 -4.75 -19.52 -8.60
C TYR A 107 -4.41 -18.03 -8.80
N ALA A 108 -3.74 -17.43 -7.83
CA ALA A 108 -3.49 -16.00 -7.77
C ALA A 108 -2.27 -15.52 -8.58
N LYS A 109 -1.47 -16.44 -9.14
CA LYS A 109 -0.20 -16.10 -9.84
C LYS A 109 -0.32 -15.12 -11.01
N ASN A 110 -1.52 -15.04 -11.63
CA ASN A 110 -1.79 -14.15 -12.76
C ASN A 110 -2.43 -12.82 -12.33
N LEU A 111 -2.76 -12.65 -11.06
CA LEU A 111 -3.33 -11.42 -10.54
C LEU A 111 -2.28 -10.29 -10.54
N ASP A 112 -2.75 -9.06 -10.58
CA ASP A 112 -1.92 -7.86 -10.59
C ASP A 112 -2.36 -6.84 -9.52
N ILE A 113 -1.75 -5.66 -9.53
CA ILE A 113 -2.01 -4.61 -8.54
C ILE A 113 -3.48 -4.12 -8.53
N LYS A 114 -4.22 -4.30 -9.61
CA LYS A 114 -5.64 -3.95 -9.71
C LYS A 114 -6.55 -5.06 -9.17
N SER A 115 -6.01 -6.26 -9.04
CA SER A 115 -6.72 -7.45 -8.60
C SER A 115 -6.52 -7.74 -7.11
N LEU A 116 -6.01 -6.81 -6.31
CA LEU A 116 -5.78 -7.04 -4.87
C LEU A 116 -7.04 -7.47 -4.14
N LYS A 117 -8.20 -6.92 -4.50
CA LYS A 117 -9.49 -7.33 -3.95
C LYS A 117 -9.76 -8.84 -4.14
N GLU A 118 -9.39 -9.39 -5.28
CA GLU A 118 -9.56 -10.82 -5.57
C GLU A 118 -8.66 -11.70 -4.70
N VAL A 119 -7.48 -11.19 -4.32
CA VAL A 119 -6.56 -11.88 -3.38
C VAL A 119 -7.16 -11.97 -1.99
N TRP A 120 -7.84 -10.91 -1.54
CA TRP A 120 -8.27 -10.75 -0.16
C TRP A 120 -9.76 -11.02 0.06
N TRP A 121 -10.53 -11.44 -0.94
CA TRP A 121 -11.98 -11.61 -0.81
C TRP A 121 -12.36 -12.98 -0.25
N PRO A 122 -13.08 -13.06 0.86
CA PRO A 122 -13.37 -14.30 1.56
C PRO A 122 -14.12 -15.36 0.73
N ASP A 123 -14.99 -14.94 -0.19
CA ASP A 123 -15.81 -15.88 -0.97
C ASP A 123 -14.96 -16.78 -1.88
N LYS A 124 -13.98 -16.16 -2.57
CA LYS A 124 -13.04 -16.93 -3.42
C LYS A 124 -12.12 -17.83 -2.58
N TRP A 125 -11.79 -17.40 -1.40
CA TRP A 125 -11.03 -18.20 -0.46
C TRP A 125 -11.78 -19.46 -0.05
N ASN A 126 -13.08 -19.35 0.29
CA ASN A 126 -13.90 -20.49 0.70
C ASN A 126 -14.06 -21.54 -0.42
N GLU A 127 -14.08 -21.13 -1.69
CA GLU A 127 -14.10 -22.03 -2.83
C GLU A 127 -12.81 -22.85 -2.97
N ILE A 128 -11.67 -22.28 -2.60
CA ILE A 128 -10.34 -22.88 -2.79
C ILE A 128 -9.93 -23.71 -1.59
N THR A 129 -10.35 -23.35 -0.40
CA THR A 129 -9.82 -23.86 0.87
C THR A 129 -10.90 -24.26 1.86
N ASN A 130 -11.85 -25.10 1.48
CA ASN A 130 -12.82 -25.65 2.41
C ASN A 130 -12.11 -26.12 3.71
N ASN A 131 -12.25 -25.36 4.81
CA ASN A 131 -11.73 -25.62 6.15
C ASN A 131 -10.30 -25.15 6.50
N GLU A 132 -9.68 -24.25 5.74
CA GLU A 132 -8.39 -23.72 6.20
C GLU A 132 -8.53 -22.69 7.31
N ASN A 133 -7.53 -22.66 8.20
CA ASN A 133 -7.40 -21.70 9.26
C ASN A 133 -7.22 -20.29 8.69
N HIS A 134 -7.94 -19.29 9.20
CA HIS A 134 -7.82 -17.87 8.82
C HIS A 134 -6.38 -17.35 8.86
N ILE A 135 -5.52 -17.89 9.72
CA ILE A 135 -4.10 -17.51 9.81
C ILE A 135 -3.32 -17.95 8.56
N ASN A 136 -3.58 -19.18 8.06
CA ASN A 136 -2.97 -19.65 6.80
C ASN A 136 -3.43 -18.84 5.61
N TYR A 137 -4.71 -18.46 5.60
CA TYR A 137 -5.23 -17.52 4.62
C TYR A 137 -4.50 -16.19 4.64
N LEU A 138 -4.40 -15.55 5.80
CA LEU A 138 -3.68 -14.29 5.97
C LEU A 138 -2.23 -14.39 5.47
N LYS A 139 -1.54 -15.51 5.81
CA LYS A 139 -0.18 -15.76 5.34
C LYS A 139 -0.09 -15.82 3.82
N THR A 140 -0.99 -16.59 3.22
CA THR A 140 -0.98 -16.81 1.77
C THR A 140 -1.34 -15.53 1.01
N ALA A 141 -2.36 -14.80 1.46
CA ALA A 141 -2.78 -13.55 0.85
C ALA A 141 -1.69 -12.46 0.96
N HIS A 142 -1.00 -12.36 2.10
CA HIS A 142 0.17 -11.49 2.25
C HIS A 142 1.29 -11.88 1.28
N TYR A 143 1.65 -13.16 1.20
CA TYR A 143 2.67 -13.63 0.28
C TYR A 143 2.35 -13.28 -1.17
N ILE A 144 1.11 -13.51 -1.61
CA ILE A 144 0.68 -13.16 -2.96
C ILE A 144 0.77 -11.64 -3.17
N THR A 145 0.33 -10.85 -2.19
CA THR A 145 0.41 -9.39 -2.23
C THR A 145 1.84 -8.90 -2.36
N GLU A 146 2.79 -9.47 -1.60
CA GLU A 146 4.22 -9.17 -1.74
C GLU A 146 4.72 -9.42 -3.17
N GLN A 147 4.34 -10.55 -3.79
CA GLN A 147 4.73 -10.86 -5.16
C GLN A 147 4.11 -9.89 -6.19
N ILE A 148 2.86 -9.50 -6.00
CA ILE A 148 2.18 -8.50 -6.84
C ILE A 148 2.89 -7.14 -6.76
N TYR A 149 3.20 -6.65 -5.55
CA TYR A 149 3.93 -5.40 -5.37
C TYR A 149 5.33 -5.47 -5.99
N LEU A 150 6.09 -6.53 -5.74
CA LEU A 150 7.40 -6.72 -6.33
C LEU A 150 7.35 -6.73 -7.86
N LYS A 151 6.40 -7.46 -8.45
CA LYS A 151 6.17 -7.50 -9.90
C LYS A 151 5.83 -6.10 -10.45
N TYR A 152 4.97 -5.37 -9.73
CA TYR A 152 4.59 -4.02 -10.13
C TYR A 152 5.79 -3.07 -10.10
N PHE A 153 6.56 -3.03 -9.01
CA PHE A 153 7.76 -2.20 -8.90
C PHE A 153 8.78 -2.53 -10.00
N LYS A 154 9.07 -3.81 -10.23
CA LYS A 154 9.96 -4.27 -11.31
C LYS A 154 9.49 -3.84 -12.70
N SER A 155 8.20 -3.67 -12.92
CA SER A 155 7.65 -3.20 -14.20
C SER A 155 7.84 -1.71 -14.43
N LYS A 156 8.24 -0.92 -13.40
CA LYS A 156 8.31 0.54 -13.43
C LYS A 156 9.69 1.10 -13.08
N ALA A 157 10.51 0.35 -12.36
CA ALA A 157 11.79 0.77 -11.85
C ALA A 157 12.87 -0.27 -12.12
N TYR A 158 14.11 0.19 -12.31
CA TYR A 158 15.29 -0.68 -12.37
C TYR A 158 15.87 -0.89 -10.97
N MET A 159 16.59 -1.99 -10.77
CA MET A 159 17.18 -2.36 -9.46
C MET A 159 18.03 -1.23 -8.84
N ASN A 160 18.72 -0.45 -9.66
CA ASN A 160 19.64 0.59 -9.21
C ASN A 160 19.02 1.99 -9.15
N ASP A 161 17.74 2.14 -9.50
CA ASP A 161 17.05 3.42 -9.39
C ASP A 161 16.98 3.85 -7.93
N LYS A 162 17.08 5.16 -7.69
CA LYS A 162 16.74 5.78 -6.41
C LYS A 162 15.22 5.88 -6.33
N ILE A 163 14.63 5.11 -5.45
CA ILE A 163 13.19 4.98 -5.32
C ILE A 163 12.75 5.55 -3.97
N SER A 164 11.72 6.39 -3.94
CA SER A 164 10.94 6.64 -2.73
C SER A 164 9.65 5.82 -2.73
N TYR A 165 9.22 5.41 -1.55
CA TYR A 165 7.96 4.73 -1.34
C TYR A 165 7.26 5.30 -0.10
N SER A 166 6.06 5.86 -0.30
CA SER A 166 5.28 6.55 0.73
C SER A 166 3.78 6.27 0.58
N GLY A 167 2.96 6.91 1.42
CA GLY A 167 1.55 6.61 1.63
C GLY A 167 1.33 5.60 2.75
N GLY A 168 0.11 5.47 3.25
CA GLY A 168 -0.22 4.62 4.40
C GLY A 168 0.18 3.15 4.23
N ILE A 169 0.17 2.63 2.99
CA ILE A 169 0.58 1.25 2.71
C ILE A 169 2.09 1.04 2.87
N ALA A 170 2.90 2.08 2.80
CA ALA A 170 4.35 2.00 3.04
C ALA A 170 4.69 1.67 4.51
N GLN A 171 3.73 1.65 5.41
CA GLN A 171 3.88 1.11 6.76
C GLN A 171 3.86 -0.44 6.79
N ASN A 172 3.55 -1.11 5.68
CA ASN A 172 3.52 -2.57 5.63
C ASN A 172 4.93 -3.16 5.54
N ILE A 173 5.49 -3.55 6.70
CA ILE A 173 6.86 -4.07 6.81
C ILE A 173 7.08 -5.38 6.04
N VAL A 174 6.03 -6.17 5.79
CA VAL A 174 6.12 -7.44 5.04
C VAL A 174 6.43 -7.14 3.58
N ILE A 175 5.65 -6.24 2.96
CA ILE A 175 5.89 -5.76 1.59
C ILE A 175 7.24 -5.03 1.51
N ASN A 176 7.54 -4.18 2.49
CA ASN A 176 8.79 -3.42 2.52
C ASN A 176 10.03 -4.32 2.50
N THR A 177 9.98 -5.44 3.20
CA THR A 177 11.10 -6.40 3.27
C THR A 177 11.43 -6.95 1.88
N ILE A 178 10.45 -7.43 1.12
CA ILE A 178 10.71 -7.99 -0.21
C ILE A 178 11.17 -6.91 -1.19
N LEU A 179 10.59 -5.70 -1.11
CA LEU A 179 10.99 -4.59 -1.96
C LEU A 179 12.42 -4.13 -1.67
N LYS A 180 12.81 -3.97 -0.40
CA LYS A 180 14.17 -3.60 0.01
C LYS A 180 15.22 -4.62 -0.40
N ASN A 181 14.89 -5.91 -0.33
CA ASN A 181 15.80 -6.98 -0.76
C ASN A 181 16.10 -6.92 -2.26
N TYR A 182 15.15 -6.46 -3.06
CA TYR A 182 15.35 -6.35 -4.51
C TYR A 182 15.86 -4.98 -4.95
N PHE A 183 15.40 -3.89 -4.32
CA PHE A 183 15.78 -2.51 -4.64
C PHE A 183 16.64 -1.93 -3.50
N PRO A 184 17.96 -2.05 -3.56
CA PRO A 184 18.84 -1.63 -2.48
C PRO A 184 18.78 -0.12 -2.19
N LYS A 185 18.44 0.68 -3.20
CA LYS A 185 18.29 2.15 -3.10
C LYS A 185 16.84 2.59 -2.86
N LEU A 186 15.94 1.67 -2.50
CA LEU A 186 14.60 2.02 -2.06
C LEU A 186 14.66 2.74 -0.71
N SER A 187 14.02 3.87 -0.59
CA SER A 187 13.87 4.63 0.65
C SER A 187 12.40 4.70 1.04
N ILE A 188 12.14 4.42 2.31
CA ILE A 188 10.82 4.53 2.92
C ILE A 188 11.01 5.45 4.12
N PRO A 189 10.50 6.70 4.09
CA PRO A 189 10.69 7.62 5.20
C PRO A 189 9.92 7.13 6.45
N PRO A 190 10.40 7.42 7.66
CA PRO A 190 9.74 7.01 8.90
C PRO A 190 8.34 7.63 9.05
N HIS A 191 8.11 8.77 8.41
CA HIS A 191 6.84 9.51 8.35
C HIS A 191 6.14 9.29 6.99
N CYS A 192 6.08 8.05 6.52
CA CYS A 192 5.62 7.72 5.17
C CYS A 192 4.10 7.86 4.98
N ALA A 193 3.30 7.93 6.06
CA ALA A 193 1.86 8.14 6.01
C ALA A 193 1.49 9.63 6.19
N ASP A 194 0.21 9.93 6.37
CA ASP A 194 -0.33 11.31 6.39
C ASP A 194 0.30 12.23 7.44
N GLU A 195 0.80 11.69 8.54
CA GLU A 195 1.54 12.48 9.54
C GLU A 195 2.79 13.15 8.99
N GLY A 196 3.32 12.67 7.87
CA GLY A 196 4.46 13.26 7.18
C GLY A 196 4.11 14.42 6.23
N LEU A 197 2.82 14.65 5.94
CA LEU A 197 2.41 15.64 4.96
C LEU A 197 2.56 17.09 5.43
N SER A 198 2.78 17.29 6.73
CA SER A 198 3.01 18.62 7.34
C SER A 198 4.47 19.01 7.43
N LEU A 199 5.39 18.20 6.96
CA LEU A 199 6.82 18.47 6.91
C LEU A 199 7.19 19.23 5.64
#